data_11eb2deb6a6825a2364967c62af3d040
#
_entry.id   11eb2deb6a6825a2364967c62af3d040
#
_cell.length_a   1.000
_cell.length_b   1.000
_cell.length_c   1.000
_cell.angle_alpha   90.00
_cell.angle_beta   90.00
_cell.angle_gamma   90.00
#
_symmetry.space_group_name_H-M   'P 1'
#
loop_
_entity.id
_entity.type
_entity.pdbx_description
1 polymer ?
#
loop_
_entity_poly.entity_id
_entity_poly.type
_entity_poly.pdbx_seq_one_letter_code
_entity_poly.pdbx_strand_id
1 'polypeptide(L)'
;MAQGRVIGFEALVRWYNPVLGHVSPAEFIPLAEEMGLIREIGSWVLSTALAQMGEWQRQDGVRVPVSVNLSGFQLSASLPELVAQLLEAFSVEAALLTLELTETVLMLDMKGCIEILDALSEQGIKIAIDDFGTGYSSLAYLNRLPIDTIKLDRSFVVGLNLPVIRATVAMATSLGLGILAEGVEEEHELAALQTQGCHVFQGFLFSRPMTPEEVAAAGFAVQCRLGRYPLANH
;
A
#
# COMPACT_ATOMS: atom_id res chain seq x y z
N MET A 1 -8.98 -26.61 -1.50
CA MET A 1 -8.81 -25.17 -1.21
C MET A 1 -7.36 -24.86 -1.44
N ALA A 2 -7.03 -23.92 -2.31
CA ALA A 2 -5.64 -23.49 -2.47
C ALA A 2 -5.30 -22.53 -1.35
N GLN A 3 -4.16 -22.73 -0.71
CA GLN A 3 -3.62 -21.81 0.29
C GLN A 3 -2.91 -20.69 -0.46
N GLY A 4 -3.38 -19.45 -0.30
CA GLY A 4 -2.63 -18.27 -0.67
C GLY A 4 -1.45 -18.06 0.29
N ARG A 5 -0.52 -17.20 -0.10
CA ARG A 5 0.60 -16.78 0.76
C ARG A 5 0.51 -15.28 1.02
N VAL A 6 0.96 -14.86 2.19
CA VAL A 6 1.21 -13.46 2.45
C VAL A 6 2.39 -13.00 1.58
N ILE A 7 2.21 -11.88 0.88
CA ILE A 7 3.24 -11.29 0.02
C ILE A 7 3.70 -9.93 0.54
N GLY A 8 3.00 -9.36 1.51
CA GLY A 8 3.33 -8.08 2.13
C GLY A 8 2.31 -7.70 3.20
N PHE A 9 2.60 -6.61 3.88
CA PHE A 9 1.72 -5.98 4.86
C PHE A 9 1.56 -4.49 4.55
N GLU A 10 0.51 -3.90 5.06
CA GLU A 10 0.32 -2.45 5.07
C GLU A 10 0.43 -1.93 6.51
N ALA A 11 1.26 -0.91 6.71
CA ALA A 11 1.42 -0.24 8.00
C ALA A 11 0.32 0.80 8.18
N LEU A 12 -0.56 0.54 9.13
CA LEU A 12 -1.74 1.36 9.38
C LEU A 12 -1.60 2.12 10.69
N VAL A 13 -1.47 3.44 10.62
CA VAL A 13 -1.41 4.29 11.82
C VAL A 13 -2.68 4.19 12.66
N ARG A 14 -2.51 4.14 13.98
CA ARG A 14 -3.60 4.16 14.96
C ARG A 14 -3.34 5.22 16.00
N TRP A 15 -4.38 5.96 16.36
CA TRP A 15 -4.30 6.95 17.42
C TRP A 15 -5.25 6.60 18.55
N TYR A 16 -4.68 6.48 19.74
CA TYR A 16 -5.44 6.35 20.97
C TYR A 16 -5.27 7.62 21.82
N ASN A 17 -6.38 8.26 22.15
CA ASN A 17 -6.41 9.42 23.02
C ASN A 17 -7.05 9.02 24.36
N PRO A 18 -6.46 9.37 25.53
CA PRO A 18 -7.00 8.97 26.83
C PRO A 18 -8.42 9.46 27.11
N VAL A 19 -8.86 10.55 26.45
CA VAL A 19 -10.19 11.15 26.62
C VAL A 19 -11.16 10.67 25.55
N LEU A 20 -10.70 10.65 24.27
CA LEU A 20 -11.53 10.33 23.10
C LEU A 20 -11.54 8.83 22.77
N GLY A 21 -10.64 8.03 23.36
CA GLY A 21 -10.45 6.64 22.99
C GLY A 21 -9.71 6.48 21.64
N HIS A 22 -10.12 5.51 20.86
CA HIS A 22 -9.59 5.30 19.50
C HIS A 22 -10.17 6.35 18.55
N VAL A 23 -9.29 7.17 17.97
CA VAL A 23 -9.65 8.16 16.94
C VAL A 23 -9.34 7.59 15.56
N SER A 24 -10.32 7.69 14.66
CA SER A 24 -10.19 7.16 13.30
C SER A 24 -9.15 7.94 12.48
N PRO A 25 -8.30 7.27 11.67
CA PRO A 25 -7.44 7.95 10.69
C PRO A 25 -8.21 8.92 9.79
N ALA A 26 -9.42 8.57 9.36
CA ALA A 26 -10.28 9.42 8.56
C ALA A 26 -10.68 10.75 9.26
N GLU A 27 -10.59 10.80 10.58
CA GLU A 27 -10.86 12.02 11.37
C GLU A 27 -9.60 12.81 11.62
N PHE A 28 -8.50 12.16 12.06
CA PHE A 28 -7.33 12.91 12.51
C PHE A 28 -6.33 13.24 11.39
N ILE A 29 -6.27 12.45 10.31
CA ILE A 29 -5.33 12.74 9.20
C ILE A 29 -5.66 14.08 8.53
N PRO A 30 -6.92 14.38 8.13
CA PRO A 30 -7.24 15.69 7.56
C PRO A 30 -6.92 16.85 8.50
N LEU A 31 -7.17 16.71 9.80
CA LEU A 31 -6.82 17.71 10.80
C LEU A 31 -5.30 17.92 10.92
N ALA A 32 -4.53 16.82 10.88
CA ALA A 32 -3.07 16.88 10.91
C ALA A 32 -2.51 17.57 9.65
N GLU A 33 -3.14 17.36 8.50
CA GLU A 33 -2.81 18.06 7.24
C GLU A 33 -3.08 19.55 7.34
N GLU A 34 -4.26 19.95 7.78
CA GLU A 34 -4.63 21.37 7.99
C GLU A 34 -3.71 22.07 8.99
N MET A 35 -3.30 21.38 10.05
CA MET A 35 -2.39 21.91 11.08
C MET A 35 -0.91 21.83 10.70
N GLY A 36 -0.55 21.20 9.57
CA GLY A 36 0.84 20.98 9.15
C GLY A 36 1.60 19.91 9.95
N LEU A 37 0.91 19.15 10.81
CA LEU A 37 1.50 18.10 11.66
C LEU A 37 1.72 16.79 10.90
N ILE A 38 1.12 16.64 9.72
CA ILE A 38 1.18 15.40 8.96
C ILE A 38 2.60 15.00 8.56
N ARG A 39 3.52 15.97 8.38
CA ARG A 39 4.92 15.70 8.07
C ARG A 39 5.65 15.01 9.22
N GLU A 40 5.41 15.45 10.45
CA GLU A 40 6.00 14.86 11.65
C GLU A 40 5.41 13.46 11.90
N ILE A 41 4.08 13.34 11.79
CA ILE A 41 3.38 12.05 11.91
C ILE A 41 3.88 11.07 10.86
N GLY A 42 3.99 11.49 9.60
CA GLY A 42 4.43 10.61 8.52
C GLY A 42 5.89 10.20 8.64
N SER A 43 6.78 11.09 9.08
CA SER A 43 8.17 10.73 9.37
C SER A 43 8.25 9.70 10.51
N TRP A 44 7.42 9.87 11.54
CA TRP A 44 7.32 8.89 12.63
C TRP A 44 6.77 7.54 12.15
N VAL A 45 5.73 7.54 11.30
CA VAL A 45 5.14 6.31 10.72
C VAL A 45 6.19 5.57 9.90
N LEU A 46 6.90 6.26 8.99
CA LEU A 46 7.97 5.67 8.18
C LEU A 46 9.07 5.07 9.06
N SER A 47 9.54 5.83 10.04
CA SER A 47 10.58 5.36 10.97
C SER A 47 10.12 4.13 11.76
N THR A 48 8.87 4.13 12.23
CA THR A 48 8.30 3.01 13.01
C THR A 48 8.14 1.76 12.16
N ALA A 49 7.61 1.91 10.94
CA ALA A 49 7.45 0.79 10.02
C ALA A 49 8.80 0.15 9.64
N LEU A 50 9.79 0.98 9.29
CA LEU A 50 11.13 0.49 8.92
C LEU A 50 11.87 -0.12 10.11
N ALA A 51 11.72 0.45 11.32
CA ALA A 51 12.26 -0.14 12.53
C ALA A 51 11.69 -1.55 12.78
N GLN A 52 10.38 -1.71 12.60
CA GLN A 52 9.71 -3.00 12.74
C GLN A 52 10.16 -4.02 11.69
N MET A 53 10.31 -3.59 10.43
CA MET A 53 10.84 -4.45 9.37
C MET A 53 12.27 -4.93 9.69
N GLY A 54 13.13 -4.02 10.14
CA GLY A 54 14.49 -4.35 10.58
C GLY A 54 14.51 -5.29 11.79
N GLU A 55 13.55 -5.18 12.69
CA GLU A 55 13.40 -6.08 13.82
C GLU A 55 12.99 -7.49 13.39
N TRP A 56 11.98 -7.65 12.56
CA TRP A 56 11.55 -8.93 11.99
C TRP A 56 12.70 -9.62 11.23
N GLN A 57 13.48 -8.84 10.46
CA GLN A 57 14.64 -9.39 9.76
C GLN A 57 15.70 -9.89 10.73
N ARG A 58 15.99 -9.17 11.84
CA ARG A 58 17.02 -9.55 12.82
C ARG A 58 16.58 -10.70 13.72
N GLN A 59 15.33 -10.68 14.19
CA GLN A 59 14.83 -11.68 15.17
C GLN A 59 14.34 -12.96 14.48
N ASP A 60 13.58 -12.81 13.40
CA ASP A 60 12.83 -13.91 12.77
C ASP A 60 13.44 -14.32 11.43
N GLY A 61 14.42 -13.58 10.90
CA GLY A 61 14.97 -13.79 9.56
C GLY A 61 14.00 -13.49 8.44
N VAL A 62 12.88 -12.78 8.76
CA VAL A 62 11.78 -12.53 7.82
C VAL A 62 12.02 -11.23 7.08
N ARG A 63 11.99 -11.32 5.75
CA ARG A 63 12.02 -10.19 4.82
C ARG A 63 10.69 -10.15 4.09
N VAL A 64 9.82 -9.26 4.50
CA VAL A 64 8.49 -9.10 3.94
C VAL A 64 8.29 -7.65 3.49
N PRO A 65 7.72 -7.42 2.29
CA PRO A 65 7.36 -6.09 1.85
C PRO A 65 6.35 -5.43 2.79
N VAL A 66 6.53 -4.14 3.04
CA VAL A 66 5.58 -3.32 3.81
C VAL A 66 5.26 -2.06 3.04
N SER A 67 3.98 -1.79 2.92
CA SER A 67 3.45 -0.55 2.35
C SER A 67 3.20 0.48 3.44
N VAL A 68 3.47 1.74 3.12
CA VAL A 68 3.23 2.89 4.00
C VAL A 68 2.51 3.98 3.24
N ASN A 69 1.38 4.43 3.78
CA ASN A 69 0.62 5.54 3.23
C ASN A 69 1.37 6.86 3.37
N LEU A 70 1.39 7.66 2.31
CA LEU A 70 2.08 8.94 2.21
C LEU A 70 1.09 10.04 1.85
N SER A 71 0.99 11.07 2.70
CA SER A 71 0.20 12.27 2.38
C SER A 71 0.94 13.12 1.33
N GLY A 72 0.19 13.79 0.46
CA GLY A 72 0.73 14.75 -0.50
C GLY A 72 1.56 15.86 0.13
N PHE A 73 1.23 16.27 1.33
CA PHE A 73 1.99 17.29 2.08
C PHE A 73 3.39 16.81 2.51
N GLN A 74 3.68 15.52 2.43
CA GLN A 74 4.99 14.94 2.71
C GLN A 74 5.89 14.89 1.46
N LEU A 75 5.31 14.99 0.25
CA LEU A 75 6.08 15.06 -0.99
C LEU A 75 6.89 16.35 -1.00
N SER A 76 8.16 16.22 -0.69
CA SER A 76 9.12 17.32 -0.66
C SER A 76 10.48 16.84 -1.16
N ALA A 77 11.32 17.75 -1.63
CA ALA A 77 12.65 17.42 -2.12
C ALA A 77 13.55 16.73 -1.08
N SER A 78 13.22 16.84 0.21
CA SER A 78 13.95 16.16 1.29
C SER A 78 13.45 14.74 1.59
N LEU A 79 12.31 14.32 1.03
CA LEU A 79 11.73 13.00 1.32
C LEU A 79 12.64 11.84 0.87
N PRO A 80 13.23 11.85 -0.36
CA PRO A 80 14.11 10.76 -0.78
C PRO A 80 15.32 10.59 0.14
N GLU A 81 15.92 11.68 0.61
CA GLU A 81 17.05 11.63 1.54
C GLU A 81 16.61 11.07 2.91
N LEU A 82 15.48 11.52 3.44
CA LEU A 82 14.93 10.98 4.69
C LEU A 82 14.72 9.47 4.61
N VAL A 83 14.10 9.00 3.52
CA VAL A 83 13.83 7.56 3.37
C VAL A 83 15.12 6.77 3.23
N ALA A 84 16.10 7.26 2.47
CA ALA A 84 17.42 6.62 2.35
C ALA A 84 18.12 6.47 3.72
N GLN A 85 18.12 7.53 4.54
CA GLN A 85 18.67 7.52 5.89
C GLN A 85 17.98 6.50 6.79
N LEU A 86 16.65 6.40 6.72
CA LEU A 86 15.88 5.43 7.51
C LEU A 86 16.14 3.99 7.06
N LEU A 87 16.19 3.73 5.74
CA LEU A 87 16.50 2.41 5.18
C LEU A 87 17.90 1.93 5.65
N GLU A 88 18.88 2.82 5.62
CA GLU A 88 20.23 2.53 6.11
C GLU A 88 20.25 2.26 7.63
N ALA A 89 19.62 3.16 8.41
CA ALA A 89 19.58 3.07 9.87
C ALA A 89 18.96 1.75 10.36
N PHE A 90 17.94 1.25 9.70
CA PHE A 90 17.26 0.00 10.07
C PHE A 90 17.71 -1.21 9.26
N SER A 91 18.65 -1.04 8.33
CA SER A 91 19.18 -2.08 7.45
C SER A 91 18.10 -2.80 6.64
N VAL A 92 17.13 -2.04 6.12
CA VAL A 92 16.03 -2.54 5.29
C VAL A 92 16.35 -2.33 3.82
N GLU A 93 16.12 -3.34 2.99
CA GLU A 93 16.26 -3.23 1.54
C GLU A 93 15.14 -2.34 0.96
N ALA A 94 15.50 -1.37 0.12
CA ALA A 94 14.55 -0.42 -0.46
C ALA A 94 13.39 -1.11 -1.21
N ALA A 95 13.67 -2.22 -1.90
CA ALA A 95 12.67 -3.00 -2.63
C ALA A 95 11.58 -3.63 -1.75
N LEU A 96 11.77 -3.64 -0.42
CA LEU A 96 10.76 -4.10 0.54
C LEU A 96 9.85 -2.98 1.03
N LEU A 97 10.15 -1.72 0.73
CA LEU A 97 9.29 -0.59 1.05
C LEU A 97 8.43 -0.22 -0.16
N THR A 98 7.14 -0.12 0.05
CA THR A 98 6.20 0.49 -0.89
C THR A 98 5.65 1.77 -0.28
N LEU A 99 5.65 2.86 -1.03
CA LEU A 99 4.98 4.11 -0.63
C LEU A 99 3.66 4.21 -1.41
N GLU A 100 2.57 4.43 -0.69
CA GLU A 100 1.22 4.50 -1.25
C GLU A 100 0.73 5.93 -1.25
N LEU A 101 0.25 6.41 -2.38
CA LEU A 101 -0.26 7.75 -2.58
C LEU A 101 -1.65 7.67 -3.20
N THR A 102 -2.58 8.46 -2.69
CA THR A 102 -3.90 8.54 -3.32
C THR A 102 -3.81 9.22 -4.69
N GLU A 103 -4.69 8.83 -5.59
CA GLU A 103 -4.80 9.43 -6.93
C GLU A 103 -4.91 10.96 -6.88
N THR A 104 -5.68 11.49 -5.93
CA THR A 104 -5.93 12.94 -5.77
C THR A 104 -4.64 13.73 -5.52
N VAL A 105 -3.72 13.18 -4.74
CA VAL A 105 -2.43 13.84 -4.41
C VAL A 105 -1.60 14.08 -5.66
N LEU A 106 -1.54 13.11 -6.55
CA LEU A 106 -0.75 13.18 -7.78
C LEU A 106 -1.26 14.24 -8.76
N MET A 107 -2.53 14.66 -8.63
CA MET A 107 -3.16 15.64 -9.51
C MET A 107 -2.91 17.08 -9.09
N LEU A 108 -2.48 17.35 -7.84
CA LEU A 108 -2.33 18.71 -7.30
C LEU A 108 -1.06 19.42 -7.80
N ASP A 109 0.09 18.73 -7.83
CA ASP A 109 1.35 19.23 -8.39
C ASP A 109 2.14 18.10 -9.07
N MET A 110 1.73 17.77 -10.26
CA MET A 110 2.28 16.64 -10.98
C MET A 110 3.77 16.74 -11.27
N LYS A 111 4.27 17.93 -11.63
CA LYS A 111 5.67 18.06 -12.01
C LYS A 111 6.61 17.88 -10.82
N GLY A 112 6.31 18.52 -9.71
CA GLY A 112 7.09 18.37 -8.48
C GLY A 112 7.00 16.95 -7.92
N CYS A 113 5.81 16.32 -8.00
CA CYS A 113 5.62 14.94 -7.58
C CYS A 113 6.46 13.96 -8.40
N ILE A 114 6.50 14.08 -9.74
CA ILE A 114 7.28 13.16 -10.60
C ILE A 114 8.75 13.17 -10.19
N GLU A 115 9.38 14.33 -10.04
CA GLU A 115 10.81 14.44 -9.69
C GLU A 115 11.13 13.74 -8.35
N ILE A 116 10.24 13.85 -7.35
CA ILE A 116 10.39 13.20 -6.05
C ILE A 116 10.18 11.69 -6.16
N LEU A 117 9.15 11.27 -6.88
CA LEU A 117 8.83 9.86 -7.06
C LEU A 117 9.90 9.14 -7.89
N ASP A 118 10.45 9.80 -8.92
CA ASP A 118 11.58 9.26 -9.70
C ASP A 118 12.80 9.03 -8.79
N ALA A 119 13.14 10.01 -7.95
CA ALA A 119 14.25 9.88 -7.00
C ALA A 119 14.04 8.75 -5.96
N LEU A 120 12.80 8.49 -5.54
CA LEU A 120 12.45 7.35 -4.67
C LEU A 120 12.54 6.01 -5.44
N SER A 121 12.01 5.96 -6.65
CA SER A 121 12.07 4.79 -7.51
C SER A 121 13.50 4.41 -7.90
N GLU A 122 14.37 5.39 -8.18
CA GLU A 122 15.80 5.17 -8.44
C GLU A 122 16.54 4.54 -7.25
N GLN A 123 16.06 4.75 -6.03
CA GLN A 123 16.55 4.06 -4.83
C GLN A 123 16.04 2.60 -4.73
N GLY A 124 15.13 2.19 -5.59
CA GLY A 124 14.51 0.86 -5.59
C GLY A 124 13.24 0.76 -4.75
N ILE A 125 12.72 1.88 -4.22
CA ILE A 125 11.47 1.94 -3.47
C ILE A 125 10.31 1.75 -4.44
N LYS A 126 9.30 0.99 -4.03
CA LYS A 126 8.09 0.76 -4.82
C LYS A 126 7.06 1.83 -4.58
N ILE A 127 6.34 2.21 -5.63
CA ILE A 127 5.28 3.23 -5.57
C ILE A 127 3.94 2.59 -5.95
N ALA A 128 2.93 2.81 -5.12
CA ALA A 128 1.58 2.37 -5.41
C ALA A 128 0.61 3.57 -5.42
N ILE A 129 -0.36 3.51 -6.33
CA ILE A 129 -1.49 4.45 -6.32
C ILE A 129 -2.63 3.80 -5.57
N ASP A 130 -3.08 4.49 -4.53
CA ASP A 130 -4.19 4.10 -3.68
C ASP A 130 -5.51 4.76 -4.09
N ASP A 131 -6.65 4.17 -3.68
CA ASP A 131 -8.01 4.64 -3.96
C ASP A 131 -8.28 4.85 -5.46
N PHE A 132 -7.64 4.06 -6.33
CA PHE A 132 -7.70 4.27 -7.77
C PHE A 132 -9.11 4.09 -8.34
N GLY A 133 -9.53 5.09 -9.14
CA GLY A 133 -10.82 5.13 -9.83
C GLY A 133 -11.90 5.91 -9.08
N THR A 134 -11.63 6.42 -7.88
CA THR A 134 -12.55 7.28 -7.12
C THR A 134 -12.47 8.75 -7.55
N GLY A 135 -11.39 9.12 -8.26
CA GLY A 135 -11.08 10.47 -8.73
C GLY A 135 -11.17 10.65 -10.25
N TYR A 136 -10.57 11.73 -10.74
CA TYR A 136 -10.47 12.06 -12.16
C TYR A 136 -9.18 11.50 -12.75
N SER A 137 -9.12 10.20 -12.99
CA SER A 137 -7.93 9.58 -13.61
C SER A 137 -7.72 10.06 -15.03
N SER A 138 -6.66 10.82 -15.26
CA SER A 138 -6.18 11.01 -16.63
C SER A 138 -5.14 9.93 -16.96
N LEU A 139 -5.52 8.93 -17.72
CA LEU A 139 -4.65 7.83 -18.19
C LEU A 139 -3.34 8.33 -18.80
N ALA A 140 -3.33 9.56 -19.36
CA ALA A 140 -2.14 10.15 -19.96
C ALA A 140 -0.99 10.38 -18.97
N TYR A 141 -1.31 10.45 -17.67
CA TYR A 141 -0.30 10.71 -16.64
C TYR A 141 0.25 9.45 -16.00
N LEU A 142 -0.54 8.37 -15.95
CA LEU A 142 -0.08 7.10 -15.38
C LEU A 142 1.19 6.58 -16.08
N ASN A 143 1.28 6.75 -17.39
CA ASN A 143 2.47 6.39 -18.18
C ASN A 143 3.74 7.19 -17.85
N ARG A 144 3.61 8.28 -17.10
CA ARG A 144 4.74 9.19 -16.79
C ARG A 144 5.21 9.08 -15.34
N LEU A 145 4.42 8.41 -14.52
CA LEU A 145 4.73 8.20 -13.12
C LEU A 145 5.51 6.89 -12.94
N PRO A 146 6.52 6.87 -12.09
CA PRO A 146 7.30 5.67 -11.80
C PRO A 146 6.54 4.77 -10.79
N ILE A 147 5.34 4.32 -11.18
CA ILE A 147 4.48 3.50 -10.36
C ILE A 147 4.66 2.01 -10.67
N ASP A 148 4.54 1.18 -9.64
CA ASP A 148 4.62 -0.28 -9.73
C ASP A 148 3.25 -0.95 -9.60
N THR A 149 2.34 -0.37 -8.81
CA THR A 149 1.08 -1.02 -8.45
C THR A 149 -0.07 -0.03 -8.41
N ILE A 150 -1.24 -0.50 -8.81
CA ILE A 150 -2.53 0.18 -8.63
C ILE A 150 -3.34 -0.60 -7.60
N LYS A 151 -3.87 0.09 -6.57
CA LYS A 151 -4.78 -0.46 -5.58
C LYS A 151 -6.20 -0.11 -6.00
N LEU A 152 -7.00 -1.12 -6.28
CA LEU A 152 -8.41 -0.98 -6.64
C LEU A 152 -9.22 -0.75 -5.37
N ASP A 153 -9.84 0.41 -5.26
CA ASP A 153 -10.59 0.82 -4.07
C ASP A 153 -11.72 -0.13 -3.71
N ARG A 154 -11.94 -0.28 -2.41
CA ARG A 154 -13.00 -1.11 -1.82
C ARG A 154 -14.39 -0.82 -2.39
N SER A 155 -14.72 0.42 -2.74
CA SER A 155 -16.05 0.78 -3.26
C SER A 155 -16.41 0.05 -4.55
N PHE A 156 -15.41 -0.36 -5.34
CA PHE A 156 -15.62 -1.16 -6.54
C PHE A 156 -15.70 -2.66 -6.26
N VAL A 157 -15.08 -3.11 -5.18
CA VAL A 157 -15.09 -4.52 -4.73
C VAL A 157 -16.42 -4.84 -4.07
N VAL A 158 -16.84 -4.01 -3.12
CA VAL A 158 -18.16 -4.11 -2.49
C VAL A 158 -19.23 -3.86 -3.54
N GLY A 159 -20.11 -4.84 -3.77
CA GLY A 159 -21.14 -4.77 -4.80
C GLY A 159 -20.65 -5.09 -6.22
N LEU A 160 -19.38 -5.47 -6.39
CA LEU A 160 -18.80 -6.02 -7.62
C LEU A 160 -19.07 -5.17 -8.87
N ASN A 161 -18.53 -3.96 -8.93
CA ASN A 161 -18.59 -3.14 -10.12
C ASN A 161 -17.68 -3.72 -11.24
N LEU A 162 -18.10 -4.87 -11.79
CA LEU A 162 -17.33 -5.64 -12.76
C LEU A 162 -16.85 -4.83 -13.99
N PRO A 163 -17.65 -3.89 -14.54
CA PRO A 163 -17.17 -3.05 -15.65
C PRO A 163 -15.94 -2.22 -15.27
N VAL A 164 -15.93 -1.59 -14.10
CA VAL A 164 -14.79 -0.79 -13.61
C VAL A 164 -13.61 -1.70 -13.29
N ILE A 165 -13.83 -2.78 -12.54
CA ILE A 165 -12.79 -3.75 -12.20
C ILE A 165 -12.09 -4.24 -13.46
N ARG A 166 -12.84 -4.67 -14.48
CA ARG A 166 -12.29 -5.16 -15.76
C ARG A 166 -11.49 -4.10 -16.49
N ALA A 167 -12.00 -2.87 -16.54
CA ALA A 167 -11.31 -1.76 -17.20
C ALA A 167 -9.97 -1.45 -16.49
N THR A 168 -9.98 -1.40 -15.16
CA THR A 168 -8.75 -1.16 -14.36
C THR A 168 -7.72 -2.28 -14.52
N VAL A 169 -8.16 -3.54 -14.48
CA VAL A 169 -7.27 -4.70 -14.70
C VAL A 169 -6.65 -4.66 -16.09
N ALA A 170 -7.45 -4.43 -17.13
CA ALA A 170 -6.96 -4.34 -18.50
C ALA A 170 -5.95 -3.19 -18.68
N MET A 171 -6.22 -2.06 -18.07
CA MET A 171 -5.32 -0.90 -18.08
C MET A 171 -4.01 -1.21 -17.36
N ALA A 172 -4.06 -1.68 -16.11
CA ALA A 172 -2.87 -2.03 -15.34
C ALA A 172 -2.00 -3.05 -16.11
N THR A 173 -2.63 -4.09 -16.66
CA THR A 173 -1.94 -5.09 -17.50
C THR A 173 -1.26 -4.47 -18.73
N SER A 174 -1.94 -3.54 -19.41
CA SER A 174 -1.40 -2.89 -20.61
C SER A 174 -0.23 -1.97 -20.30
N LEU A 175 -0.16 -1.44 -19.08
CA LEU A 175 0.90 -0.58 -18.59
C LEU A 175 2.03 -1.37 -17.89
N GLY A 176 1.88 -2.68 -17.72
CA GLY A 176 2.85 -3.51 -17.00
C GLY A 176 2.83 -3.29 -15.49
N LEU A 177 1.71 -2.77 -14.93
CA LEU A 177 1.56 -2.48 -13.51
C LEU A 177 0.94 -3.65 -12.76
N GLY A 178 1.35 -3.82 -11.49
CA GLY A 178 0.65 -4.68 -10.55
C GLY A 178 -0.75 -4.15 -10.23
N ILE A 179 -1.65 -5.06 -9.84
CA ILE A 179 -2.96 -4.69 -9.34
C ILE A 179 -3.25 -5.42 -8.04
N LEU A 180 -3.71 -4.67 -7.03
CA LEU A 180 -4.15 -5.17 -5.74
C LEU A 180 -5.61 -4.75 -5.54
N ALA A 181 -6.49 -5.68 -5.21
CA ALA A 181 -7.88 -5.38 -4.87
C ALA A 181 -8.04 -5.28 -3.37
N GLU A 182 -8.61 -4.18 -2.91
CA GLU A 182 -8.80 -3.87 -1.50
C GLU A 182 -10.21 -4.17 -0.99
N GLY A 183 -10.31 -4.33 0.32
CA GLY A 183 -11.59 -4.47 1.00
C GLY A 183 -12.35 -5.74 0.65
N VAL A 184 -11.65 -6.81 0.27
CA VAL A 184 -12.28 -8.12 0.02
C VAL A 184 -12.73 -8.71 1.34
N GLU A 185 -14.05 -8.90 1.51
CA GLU A 185 -14.65 -9.42 2.74
C GLU A 185 -15.34 -10.77 2.54
N GLU A 186 -15.73 -11.11 1.31
CA GLU A 186 -16.49 -12.33 1.03
C GLU A 186 -15.86 -13.20 -0.07
N GLU A 187 -16.05 -14.50 0.02
CA GLU A 187 -15.52 -15.50 -0.93
C GLU A 187 -16.04 -15.26 -2.36
N HIS A 188 -17.26 -14.76 -2.52
CA HIS A 188 -17.83 -14.49 -3.83
C HIS A 188 -17.15 -13.28 -4.52
N GLU A 189 -16.73 -12.26 -3.74
CA GLU A 189 -15.96 -11.12 -4.24
C GLU A 189 -14.59 -11.59 -4.73
N LEU A 190 -13.90 -12.39 -3.90
CA LEU A 190 -12.62 -12.99 -4.27
C LEU A 190 -12.71 -13.78 -5.58
N ALA A 191 -13.72 -14.66 -5.72
CA ALA A 191 -13.91 -15.47 -6.92
C ALA A 191 -14.18 -14.62 -8.16
N ALA A 192 -14.98 -13.56 -8.02
CA ALA A 192 -15.26 -12.63 -9.10
C ALA A 192 -14.00 -11.85 -9.54
N LEU A 193 -13.23 -11.31 -8.59
CA LEU A 193 -11.99 -10.60 -8.84
C LEU A 193 -10.95 -11.48 -9.54
N GLN A 194 -10.80 -12.73 -9.10
CA GLN A 194 -9.92 -13.71 -9.74
C GLN A 194 -10.31 -13.96 -11.20
N THR A 195 -11.61 -14.05 -11.46
CA THR A 195 -12.13 -14.22 -12.84
C THR A 195 -11.82 -13.01 -13.73
N GLN A 196 -11.68 -11.82 -13.14
CA GLN A 196 -11.27 -10.62 -13.87
C GLN A 196 -9.75 -10.47 -14.01
N GLY A 197 -8.94 -11.37 -13.43
CA GLY A 197 -7.47 -11.34 -13.52
C GLY A 197 -6.77 -10.62 -12.37
N CYS A 198 -7.48 -10.28 -11.29
CA CYS A 198 -6.82 -9.86 -10.05
C CYS A 198 -6.21 -11.06 -9.35
N HIS A 199 -4.98 -10.90 -8.85
CA HIS A 199 -4.23 -11.98 -8.19
C HIS A 199 -3.65 -11.59 -6.84
N VAL A 200 -3.71 -10.31 -6.46
CA VAL A 200 -3.30 -9.79 -5.17
C VAL A 200 -4.51 -9.14 -4.50
N PHE A 201 -4.71 -9.47 -3.25
CA PHE A 201 -5.93 -9.12 -2.51
C PHE A 201 -5.61 -8.70 -1.08
N GLN A 202 -6.36 -7.74 -0.58
CA GLN A 202 -6.35 -7.29 0.81
C GLN A 202 -7.78 -7.14 1.31
N GLY A 203 -8.03 -7.51 2.56
CA GLY A 203 -9.34 -7.32 3.19
C GLY A 203 -9.60 -8.27 4.35
N PHE A 204 -10.76 -8.07 4.99
CA PHE A 204 -11.13 -8.80 6.20
C PHE A 204 -11.43 -10.29 5.96
N LEU A 205 -11.61 -10.70 4.72
CA LEU A 205 -11.67 -12.12 4.37
C LEU A 205 -10.38 -12.85 4.76
N PHE A 206 -9.23 -12.16 4.72
CA PHE A 206 -7.92 -12.73 5.01
C PHE A 206 -7.49 -12.46 6.44
N SER A 207 -7.47 -11.19 6.85
CA SER A 207 -7.14 -10.77 8.20
C SER A 207 -7.71 -9.39 8.51
N ARG A 208 -8.06 -9.18 9.78
CA ARG A 208 -8.21 -7.83 10.32
C ARG A 208 -6.84 -7.24 10.62
N PRO A 209 -6.72 -5.89 10.79
CA PRO A 209 -5.48 -5.29 11.24
C PRO A 209 -4.96 -5.96 12.52
N MET A 210 -3.67 -6.26 12.53
CA MET A 210 -2.96 -6.96 13.61
C MET A 210 -1.82 -6.09 14.12
N THR A 211 -1.43 -6.27 15.37
CA THR A 211 -0.19 -5.68 15.87
C THR A 211 1.03 -6.42 15.33
N PRO A 212 2.22 -5.82 15.34
CA PRO A 212 3.45 -6.50 14.93
C PRO A 212 3.70 -7.82 15.67
N GLU A 213 3.36 -7.87 16.97
CA GLU A 213 3.50 -9.06 17.81
C GLU A 213 2.52 -10.16 17.38
N GLU A 214 1.29 -9.81 17.03
CA GLU A 214 0.30 -10.76 16.52
C GLU A 214 0.72 -11.33 15.17
N VAL A 215 1.30 -10.51 14.29
CA VAL A 215 1.86 -10.95 13.00
C VAL A 215 2.98 -11.95 13.22
N ALA A 216 3.92 -11.65 14.11
CA ALA A 216 5.03 -12.55 14.44
C ALA A 216 4.52 -13.85 15.07
N ALA A 217 3.58 -13.78 16.02
CA ALA A 217 2.96 -14.95 16.67
C ALA A 217 2.20 -15.84 15.66
N ALA A 218 1.62 -15.25 14.61
CA ALA A 218 1.01 -15.98 13.50
C ALA A 218 2.03 -16.59 12.52
N GLY A 219 3.34 -16.45 12.79
CA GLY A 219 4.42 -16.97 11.96
C GLY A 219 4.48 -16.33 10.57
N PHE A 220 4.04 -15.07 10.45
CA PHE A 220 3.93 -14.35 9.18
C PHE A 220 3.02 -15.04 8.14
N ALA A 221 2.24 -16.03 8.61
CA ALA A 221 1.30 -16.79 7.82
C ALA A 221 -0.13 -16.40 8.21
N VAL A 222 -0.66 -15.37 7.57
CA VAL A 222 -2.10 -15.14 7.57
C VAL A 222 -2.73 -16.23 6.71
N GLN A 223 -3.69 -17.01 7.25
CA GLN A 223 -4.35 -18.07 6.48
C GLN A 223 -5.20 -17.47 5.36
N CYS A 224 -4.57 -17.25 4.21
CA CYS A 224 -5.28 -16.94 2.97
C CYS A 224 -5.81 -18.25 2.37
N ARG A 225 -7.12 -18.43 2.31
CA ARG A 225 -7.77 -19.48 1.53
C ARG A 225 -7.92 -19.02 0.09
N LEU A 226 -6.86 -19.16 -0.71
CA LEU A 226 -6.90 -18.83 -2.13
C LEU A 226 -6.99 -20.10 -3.01
N GLY A 227 -7.70 -20.00 -4.12
CA GLY A 227 -7.74 -21.02 -5.17
C GLY A 227 -6.36 -21.24 -5.83
N ARG A 228 -6.07 -22.43 -6.32
CA ARG A 228 -4.79 -22.75 -7.00
C ARG A 228 -4.62 -21.87 -8.24
N TYR A 229 -3.51 -21.12 -8.27
CA TYR A 229 -3.01 -20.55 -9.53
C TYR A 229 -1.69 -21.23 -9.92
N PRO A 230 -1.52 -21.58 -11.19
CA PRO A 230 -0.21 -22.01 -11.68
C PRO A 230 0.73 -20.81 -11.64
N LEU A 231 1.87 -20.98 -10.95
CA LEU A 231 2.98 -20.06 -11.04
C LEU A 231 3.41 -19.97 -12.49
N ALA A 232 3.28 -18.82 -13.13
CA ALA A 232 4.01 -18.55 -14.35
C ALA A 232 5.50 -18.55 -13.99
N ASN A 233 6.23 -19.54 -14.50
CA ASN A 233 7.69 -19.57 -14.44
C ASN A 233 8.22 -18.42 -15.32
N HIS A 234 8.85 -17.44 -14.69
CA HIS A 234 9.82 -16.56 -15.31
C HIS A 234 11.08 -16.52 -14.47
#